data_bceacd310fad4097866a81c1267c221e
#
_entry.id   bceacd310fad4097866a81c1267c221e
#
_cell.length_a   1.000
_cell.length_b   1.000
_cell.length_c   1.000
_cell.angle_alpha   90.00
_cell.angle_beta   90.00
_cell.angle_gamma   90.00
#
_symmetry.space_group_name_H-M   'P 1'
#
loop_
_entity.id
_entity.type
_entity.pdbx_description
1 polymer ?
#
loop_
_entity_poly.entity_id
_entity_poly.type
_entity_poly.pdbx_seq_one_letter_code
_entity_poly.pdbx_strand_id
1 'polypeptide(L)'
;QDPLFNLLALYGRQEKYDEVISTLNRLEKHMGKNEQLSMEKFRIYLQMKDDKKAFQEIESLVQEYPMDMRYQVILGDVYLQNGKKQEAYDVYQKVLAAEPDNPMAIFSMASYYKQTGQEGLYQQQLDTLLLNKKVTPDTKVNVMRQMIVENEQADKDSTQIIALFDRIMKQEQDDPQIPMLYAQYLLSKNMEAESVPVLEQVVDLDPTNKAARMMLVGTAVRKEDYKQIIKVCEPGIEATPDALEFYYYLAIAYNQAEQPDSVVSICKRALEHTTADSKKEVVSDFYSILGDMYHTQKQMKEAYAAYDSALVYNPSNIGALNNYAYYLSVERRDLDKAEEMSYKTVKAEPNNATYLDTYAWILFEKGNYAEARIYIDNAMKSDDEKSDVIVEHCGDIYYMTGDVDGALSYWKKALEMGSESKTLKQKIEKKKYIAE
;
A
#
# COMPACT_ATOMS: atom_id res chain seq x y z
N GLN A 1 -8.51 0.84 36.28
CA GLN A 1 -7.10 1.23 36.45
C GLN A 1 -6.83 1.47 37.92
N ASP A 2 -5.75 0.89 38.44
CA ASP A 2 -5.35 1.08 39.84
C ASP A 2 -5.11 2.60 40.09
N PRO A 3 -5.72 3.19 41.14
CA PRO A 3 -5.52 4.61 41.48
C PRO A 3 -4.06 5.02 41.66
N LEU A 4 -3.17 4.07 41.95
CA LEU A 4 -1.74 4.32 42.08
C LEU A 4 -1.07 4.77 40.76
N PHE A 5 -1.55 4.32 39.59
CA PHE A 5 -1.04 4.79 38.30
C PHE A 5 -1.39 6.27 38.06
N ASN A 6 -2.56 6.71 38.51
CA ASN A 6 -2.94 8.12 38.42
C ASN A 6 -2.06 9.01 39.32
N LEU A 7 -1.75 8.53 40.53
CA LEU A 7 -0.84 9.20 41.45
C LEU A 7 0.58 9.28 40.87
N LEU A 8 1.06 8.20 40.27
CA LEU A 8 2.38 8.14 39.62
C LEU A 8 2.50 9.21 38.54
N ALA A 9 1.50 9.32 37.64
CA ALA A 9 1.47 10.32 36.59
C ALA A 9 1.43 11.76 37.15
N LEU A 10 0.67 11.97 38.22
CA LEU A 10 0.55 13.29 38.86
C LEU A 10 1.87 13.73 39.52
N TYR A 11 2.48 12.85 40.31
CA TYR A 11 3.75 13.15 40.98
C TYR A 11 4.91 13.29 39.97
N GLY A 12 4.92 12.50 38.90
CA GLY A 12 5.90 12.61 37.81
C GLY A 12 5.85 13.99 37.14
N ARG A 13 4.64 14.51 36.86
CA ARG A 13 4.45 15.84 36.27
C ARG A 13 4.90 16.99 37.23
N GLN A 14 4.88 16.76 38.54
CA GLN A 14 5.30 17.70 39.55
C GLN A 14 6.76 17.53 39.96
N GLU A 15 7.50 16.62 39.33
CA GLU A 15 8.90 16.29 39.66
C GLU A 15 9.12 15.90 41.14
N LYS A 16 8.08 15.31 41.75
CA LYS A 16 8.10 14.84 43.16
C LYS A 16 8.62 13.41 43.19
N TYR A 17 9.91 13.26 43.00
CA TYR A 17 10.55 11.95 42.79
C TYR A 17 10.45 11.01 44.01
N ASP A 18 10.50 11.52 45.23
CA ASP A 18 10.33 10.71 46.45
C ASP A 18 8.92 10.11 46.53
N GLU A 19 7.90 10.89 46.16
CA GLU A 19 6.51 10.44 46.09
C GLU A 19 6.31 9.44 44.94
N VAL A 20 7.00 9.61 43.80
CA VAL A 20 7.01 8.65 42.69
C VAL A 20 7.58 7.31 43.18
N ILE A 21 8.74 7.30 43.81
CA ILE A 21 9.37 6.09 44.37
C ILE A 21 8.46 5.43 45.43
N SER A 22 7.87 6.21 46.32
CA SER A 22 6.92 5.68 47.34
C SER A 22 5.72 5.01 46.68
N THR A 23 5.18 5.60 45.61
CA THR A 23 4.04 5.05 44.85
C THR A 23 4.43 3.77 44.11
N LEU A 24 5.62 3.74 43.46
CA LEU A 24 6.16 2.55 42.83
C LEU A 24 6.37 1.41 43.83
N ASN A 25 6.87 1.70 45.04
CA ASN A 25 7.01 0.71 46.11
C ASN A 25 5.66 0.16 46.59
N ARG A 26 4.61 0.97 46.57
CA ARG A 26 3.24 0.50 46.86
C ARG A 26 2.70 -0.39 45.76
N LEU A 27 2.91 -0.02 44.48
CA LEU A 27 2.55 -0.88 43.34
C LEU A 27 3.27 -2.23 43.42
N GLU A 28 4.57 -2.22 43.67
CA GLU A 28 5.36 -3.45 43.84
C GLU A 28 4.84 -4.39 44.94
N LYS A 29 4.36 -3.85 46.06
CA LYS A 29 3.73 -4.66 47.11
C LYS A 29 2.45 -5.34 46.65
N HIS A 30 1.70 -4.75 45.72
CA HIS A 30 0.47 -5.30 45.19
C HIS A 30 0.67 -6.26 44.02
N MET A 31 1.59 -5.92 43.12
CA MET A 31 1.79 -6.61 41.84
C MET A 31 3.00 -7.56 41.85
N GLY A 32 3.83 -7.49 42.87
CA GLY A 32 5.15 -8.14 42.92
C GLY A 32 6.21 -7.32 42.17
N LYS A 33 7.46 -7.66 42.46
CA LYS A 33 8.62 -7.08 41.78
C LYS A 33 8.63 -7.53 40.31
N ASN A 34 8.80 -6.62 39.39
CA ASN A 34 8.85 -6.90 37.95
C ASN A 34 9.72 -5.88 37.21
N GLU A 35 10.06 -6.22 35.96
CA GLU A 35 10.92 -5.41 35.10
C GLU A 35 10.42 -3.98 34.96
N GLN A 36 9.15 -3.76 34.68
CA GLN A 36 8.58 -2.43 34.41
C GLN A 36 8.72 -1.52 35.62
N LEU A 37 8.39 -2.02 36.82
CA LEU A 37 8.49 -1.23 38.06
C LEU A 37 9.97 -0.96 38.42
N SER A 38 10.83 -1.95 38.26
CA SER A 38 12.25 -1.80 38.58
C SER A 38 12.97 -0.84 37.60
N MET A 39 12.65 -0.88 36.29
CA MET A 39 13.18 0.05 35.31
C MET A 39 12.70 1.48 35.54
N GLU A 40 11.43 1.65 35.96
CA GLU A 40 10.91 2.97 36.31
C GLU A 40 11.59 3.56 37.56
N LYS A 41 11.76 2.75 38.61
CA LYS A 41 12.53 3.15 39.80
C LYS A 41 13.98 3.50 39.45
N PHE A 42 14.63 2.67 38.62
CA PHE A 42 15.97 2.93 38.12
C PHE A 42 16.08 4.32 37.48
N ARG A 43 15.16 4.63 36.55
CA ARG A 43 15.11 5.91 35.85
C ARG A 43 14.93 7.08 36.82
N ILE A 44 14.01 6.95 37.78
CA ILE A 44 13.74 8.00 38.78
C ILE A 44 14.97 8.21 39.69
N TYR A 45 15.62 7.15 40.16
CA TYR A 45 16.83 7.29 40.96
C TYR A 45 17.98 7.97 40.18
N LEU A 46 18.12 7.72 38.86
CA LEU A 46 19.08 8.46 38.04
C LEU A 46 18.72 9.97 37.94
N GLN A 47 17.44 10.31 37.81
CA GLN A 47 16.99 11.69 37.84
C GLN A 47 17.28 12.40 39.18
N MET A 48 17.16 11.64 40.28
CA MET A 48 17.56 12.10 41.63
C MET A 48 19.08 12.12 41.82
N LYS A 49 19.86 11.71 40.82
CA LYS A 49 21.35 11.57 40.90
C LYS A 49 21.79 10.59 41.99
N ASP A 50 20.97 9.60 42.31
CA ASP A 50 21.28 8.52 43.25
C ASP A 50 21.62 7.24 42.46
N ASP A 51 22.77 7.26 41.78
CA ASP A 51 23.22 6.15 40.91
C ASP A 51 23.30 4.82 41.71
N LYS A 52 23.69 4.90 42.98
CA LYS A 52 23.80 3.72 43.84
C LYS A 52 22.48 3.00 43.99
N LYS A 53 21.41 3.73 44.34
CA LYS A 53 20.07 3.12 44.46
C LYS A 53 19.52 2.68 43.11
N ALA A 54 19.82 3.41 42.05
CA ALA A 54 19.42 3.02 40.71
C ALA A 54 19.93 1.60 40.35
N PHE A 55 21.24 1.38 40.47
CA PHE A 55 21.80 0.05 40.17
C PHE A 55 21.38 -1.03 41.15
N GLN A 56 21.27 -0.71 42.45
CA GLN A 56 20.74 -1.63 43.46
C GLN A 56 19.33 -2.13 43.13
N GLU A 57 18.49 -1.29 42.54
CA GLU A 57 17.14 -1.68 42.13
C GLU A 57 17.14 -2.77 41.05
N ILE A 58 17.98 -2.63 40.03
CA ILE A 58 18.08 -3.65 38.97
C ILE A 58 18.81 -4.89 39.47
N GLU A 59 19.85 -4.76 40.29
CA GLU A 59 20.51 -5.89 40.94
C GLU A 59 19.55 -6.70 41.81
N SER A 60 18.64 -6.02 42.53
CA SER A 60 17.63 -6.68 43.35
C SER A 60 16.58 -7.42 42.50
N LEU A 61 16.28 -6.96 41.31
CA LEU A 61 15.44 -7.69 40.35
C LEU A 61 16.09 -9.01 39.94
N VAL A 62 17.39 -9.01 39.66
CA VAL A 62 18.15 -10.22 39.35
C VAL A 62 18.22 -11.18 40.54
N GLN A 63 18.34 -10.64 41.75
CA GLN A 63 18.33 -11.46 42.98
C GLN A 63 16.98 -12.13 43.23
N GLU A 64 15.88 -11.45 42.94
CA GLU A 64 14.52 -11.97 43.08
C GLU A 64 14.24 -13.11 42.09
N TYR A 65 14.79 -12.98 40.86
CA TYR A 65 14.60 -13.96 39.79
C TYR A 65 15.93 -14.50 39.24
N PRO A 66 16.71 -15.24 40.04
CA PRO A 66 18.09 -15.61 39.69
C PRO A 66 18.20 -16.60 38.52
N MET A 67 17.11 -17.32 38.21
CA MET A 67 17.04 -18.29 37.12
C MET A 67 16.55 -17.67 35.81
N ASP A 68 16.08 -16.44 35.84
CA ASP A 68 15.64 -15.74 34.63
C ASP A 68 16.79 -14.93 34.04
N MET A 69 17.45 -15.50 33.03
CA MET A 69 18.62 -14.89 32.39
C MET A 69 18.29 -13.56 31.68
N ARG A 70 17.01 -13.28 31.37
CA ARG A 70 16.60 -12.00 30.80
C ARG A 70 16.95 -10.83 31.71
N TYR A 71 16.71 -10.97 33.03
CA TYR A 71 17.03 -9.90 33.97
C TYR A 71 18.53 -9.68 34.13
N GLN A 72 19.34 -10.73 33.98
CA GLN A 72 20.80 -10.58 33.93
C GLN A 72 21.23 -9.80 32.70
N VAL A 73 20.66 -10.10 31.53
CA VAL A 73 20.97 -9.35 30.30
C VAL A 73 20.56 -7.88 30.45
N ILE A 74 19.36 -7.60 30.99
CA ILE A 74 18.90 -6.23 31.27
C ILE A 74 19.88 -5.50 32.20
N LEU A 75 20.36 -6.14 33.25
CA LEU A 75 21.38 -5.56 34.12
C LEU A 75 22.67 -5.21 33.35
N GLY A 76 23.12 -6.10 32.50
CA GLY A 76 24.25 -5.84 31.60
C GLY A 76 24.02 -4.67 30.66
N ASP A 77 22.84 -4.56 30.06
CA ASP A 77 22.47 -3.46 29.17
C ASP A 77 22.42 -2.11 29.91
N VAL A 78 21.89 -2.11 31.15
CA VAL A 78 21.89 -0.94 32.01
C VAL A 78 23.32 -0.52 32.37
N TYR A 79 24.20 -1.46 32.69
CA TYR A 79 25.62 -1.17 32.90
C TYR A 79 26.27 -0.55 31.67
N LEU A 80 26.06 -1.16 30.49
CA LEU A 80 26.63 -0.67 29.22
C LEU A 80 26.19 0.74 28.88
N GLN A 81 24.90 1.04 28.99
CA GLN A 81 24.31 2.35 28.72
C GLN A 81 24.83 3.44 29.66
N ASN A 82 25.22 3.06 30.87
CA ASN A 82 25.78 3.97 31.87
C ASN A 82 27.32 3.96 31.95
N GLY A 83 27.98 3.45 30.90
CA GLY A 83 29.45 3.49 30.76
C GLY A 83 30.21 2.45 31.59
N LYS A 84 29.54 1.58 32.33
CA LYS A 84 30.12 0.49 33.11
C LYS A 84 30.39 -0.72 32.21
N LYS A 85 31.37 -0.54 31.29
CA LYS A 85 31.62 -1.50 30.21
C LYS A 85 32.13 -2.87 30.70
N GLN A 86 32.96 -2.88 31.74
CA GLN A 86 33.51 -4.13 32.27
C GLN A 86 32.45 -4.95 32.98
N GLU A 87 31.61 -4.29 33.79
CA GLU A 87 30.53 -4.93 34.49
C GLU A 87 29.51 -5.51 33.51
N ALA A 88 29.20 -4.78 32.42
CA ALA A 88 28.33 -5.28 31.35
C ALA A 88 28.90 -6.54 30.69
N TYR A 89 30.19 -6.51 30.30
CA TYR A 89 30.86 -7.65 29.70
C TYR A 89 30.83 -8.89 30.60
N ASP A 90 31.14 -8.73 31.89
CA ASP A 90 31.15 -9.83 32.85
C ASP A 90 29.79 -10.48 33.00
N VAL A 91 28.72 -9.68 33.03
CA VAL A 91 27.33 -10.17 33.07
C VAL A 91 26.97 -10.95 31.80
N TYR A 92 27.29 -10.41 30.62
CA TYR A 92 27.00 -11.10 29.35
C TYR A 92 27.77 -12.42 29.24
N GLN A 93 29.04 -12.42 29.63
CA GLN A 93 29.86 -13.65 29.65
C GLN A 93 29.29 -14.72 30.58
N LYS A 94 28.79 -14.31 31.76
CA LYS A 94 28.13 -15.22 32.71
C LYS A 94 26.86 -15.83 32.11
N VAL A 95 26.02 -15.03 31.43
CA VAL A 95 24.80 -15.53 30.77
C VAL A 95 25.19 -16.51 29.65
N LEU A 96 26.12 -16.14 28.77
CA LEU A 96 26.56 -16.98 27.64
C LEU A 96 27.29 -18.25 28.09
N ALA A 97 27.92 -18.26 29.28
CA ALA A 97 28.47 -19.48 29.84
C ALA A 97 27.38 -20.46 30.29
N ALA A 98 26.25 -19.94 30.79
CA ALA A 98 25.11 -20.77 31.21
C ALA A 98 24.21 -21.13 30.02
N GLU A 99 23.97 -20.21 29.11
CA GLU A 99 23.11 -20.34 27.93
C GLU A 99 23.86 -19.84 26.67
N PRO A 100 24.69 -20.65 26.00
CA PRO A 100 25.49 -20.22 24.85
C PRO A 100 24.69 -19.71 23.65
N ASP A 101 23.45 -20.18 23.51
CA ASP A 101 22.55 -19.80 22.43
C ASP A 101 21.52 -18.70 22.83
N ASN A 102 21.70 -18.05 24.00
CA ASN A 102 20.77 -17.03 24.46
C ASN A 102 20.78 -15.81 23.52
N PRO A 103 19.69 -15.55 22.76
CA PRO A 103 19.71 -14.55 21.70
C PRO A 103 19.85 -13.11 22.24
N MET A 104 19.30 -12.83 23.43
CA MET A 104 19.42 -11.50 24.04
C MET A 104 20.87 -11.23 24.45
N ALA A 105 21.53 -12.19 25.08
CA ALA A 105 22.91 -12.05 25.54
C ALA A 105 23.87 -11.94 24.32
N ILE A 106 23.65 -12.71 23.25
CA ILE A 106 24.45 -12.61 22.01
C ILE A 106 24.30 -11.22 21.39
N PHE A 107 23.09 -10.70 21.31
CA PHE A 107 22.82 -9.38 20.75
C PHE A 107 23.42 -8.25 21.61
N SER A 108 23.26 -8.33 22.92
CA SER A 108 23.85 -7.36 23.86
C SER A 108 25.37 -7.39 23.82
N MET A 109 25.96 -8.57 23.69
CA MET A 109 27.43 -8.73 23.49
C MET A 109 27.87 -8.11 22.15
N ALA A 110 27.08 -8.27 21.08
CA ALA A 110 27.35 -7.61 19.82
C ALA A 110 27.34 -6.08 19.98
N SER A 111 26.33 -5.54 20.68
CA SER A 111 26.25 -4.10 20.98
C SER A 111 27.46 -3.61 21.79
N TYR A 112 27.92 -4.40 22.74
CA TYR A 112 29.17 -4.13 23.49
C TYR A 112 30.39 -4.03 22.58
N TYR A 113 30.60 -5.01 21.68
CA TYR A 113 31.72 -5.00 20.74
C TYR A 113 31.65 -3.81 19.78
N LYS A 114 30.45 -3.44 19.32
CA LYS A 114 30.24 -2.26 18.49
C LYS A 114 30.64 -0.97 19.21
N GLN A 115 30.19 -0.78 20.47
CA GLN A 115 30.53 0.40 21.30
C GLN A 115 31.99 0.46 21.73
N THR A 116 32.71 -0.66 21.72
CA THR A 116 34.14 -0.73 22.04
C THR A 116 35.02 -0.74 20.78
N GLY A 117 34.43 -0.58 19.58
CA GLY A 117 35.17 -0.52 18.31
C GLY A 117 35.74 -1.86 17.83
N GLN A 118 35.23 -2.97 18.33
CA GLN A 118 35.71 -4.33 17.99
C GLN A 118 34.85 -4.92 16.86
N GLU A 119 34.93 -4.32 15.66
CA GLU A 119 34.07 -4.62 14.52
C GLU A 119 34.03 -6.10 14.13
N GLY A 120 35.19 -6.77 14.14
CA GLY A 120 35.27 -8.21 13.80
C GLY A 120 34.47 -9.10 14.77
N LEU A 121 34.52 -8.80 16.06
CA LEU A 121 33.77 -9.54 17.07
C LEU A 121 32.26 -9.19 17.01
N TYR A 122 31.94 -7.95 16.70
CA TYR A 122 30.55 -7.54 16.43
C TYR A 122 29.92 -8.36 15.30
N GLN A 123 30.59 -8.45 14.15
CA GLN A 123 30.10 -9.24 13.02
C GLN A 123 29.99 -10.73 13.37
N GLN A 124 30.94 -11.27 14.10
CA GLN A 124 30.92 -12.66 14.55
C GLN A 124 29.69 -12.95 15.46
N GLN A 125 29.38 -12.06 16.39
CA GLN A 125 28.22 -12.23 17.26
C GLN A 125 26.89 -12.15 16.47
N LEU A 126 26.81 -11.23 15.54
CA LEU A 126 25.62 -11.12 14.66
C LEU A 126 25.43 -12.39 13.81
N ASP A 127 26.48 -12.90 13.22
CA ASP A 127 26.44 -14.16 12.45
C ASP A 127 26.04 -15.33 13.35
N THR A 128 26.58 -15.40 14.57
CA THR A 128 26.18 -16.41 15.56
C THR A 128 24.69 -16.37 15.85
N LEU A 129 24.10 -15.17 15.98
CA LEU A 129 22.68 -15.02 16.25
C LEU A 129 21.82 -15.31 15.01
N LEU A 130 22.14 -14.65 13.89
CA LEU A 130 21.25 -14.61 12.72
C LEU A 130 21.33 -15.90 11.88
N LEU A 131 22.46 -16.60 11.89
CA LEU A 131 22.63 -17.88 11.21
C LEU A 131 22.28 -19.09 12.09
N ASN A 132 22.01 -18.90 13.38
CA ASN A 132 21.65 -19.98 14.29
C ASN A 132 20.20 -20.45 14.02
N LYS A 133 20.02 -21.72 13.65
CA LYS A 133 18.72 -22.32 13.39
C LYS A 133 17.82 -22.45 14.63
N LYS A 134 18.38 -22.38 15.83
CA LYS A 134 17.61 -22.43 17.09
C LYS A 134 16.98 -21.09 17.44
N VAL A 135 17.44 -20.00 16.88
CA VAL A 135 16.89 -18.67 17.10
C VAL A 135 15.65 -18.51 16.22
N THR A 136 14.55 -18.09 16.84
CA THR A 136 13.26 -17.95 16.15
C THR A 136 13.30 -16.87 15.08
N PRO A 137 12.51 -16.99 14.00
CA PRO A 137 12.38 -15.94 12.98
C PRO A 137 12.00 -14.58 13.55
N ASP A 138 11.06 -14.51 14.50
CA ASP A 138 10.67 -13.26 15.19
C ASP A 138 11.88 -12.56 15.84
N THR A 139 12.71 -13.31 16.55
CA THR A 139 13.92 -12.74 17.19
C THR A 139 14.87 -12.20 16.16
N LYS A 140 15.14 -12.96 15.09
CA LYS A 140 16.01 -12.52 13.99
C LYS A 140 15.48 -11.26 13.31
N VAL A 141 14.18 -11.22 13.00
CA VAL A 141 13.49 -10.06 12.41
C VAL A 141 13.63 -8.81 13.29
N ASN A 142 13.45 -8.95 14.61
CA ASN A 142 13.59 -7.83 15.54
C ASN A 142 15.02 -7.28 15.55
N VAL A 143 16.02 -8.15 15.61
CA VAL A 143 17.43 -7.75 15.54
C VAL A 143 17.74 -7.05 14.20
N MET A 144 17.28 -7.60 13.08
CA MET A 144 17.51 -7.02 11.77
C MET A 144 16.82 -5.67 11.59
N ARG A 145 15.58 -5.49 12.11
CA ARG A 145 14.89 -4.20 12.14
C ARG A 145 15.69 -3.16 12.91
N GLN A 146 16.23 -3.52 14.06
CA GLN A 146 17.08 -2.61 14.84
C GLN A 146 18.34 -2.22 14.07
N MET A 147 19.01 -3.17 13.42
CA MET A 147 20.17 -2.90 12.58
C MET A 147 19.86 -1.97 11.41
N ILE A 148 18.72 -2.15 10.76
CA ILE A 148 18.24 -1.27 9.70
C ILE A 148 18.06 0.16 10.23
N VAL A 149 17.35 0.33 11.35
CA VAL A 149 17.15 1.64 11.97
C VAL A 149 18.46 2.32 12.33
N GLU A 150 19.40 1.59 12.93
CA GLU A 150 20.73 2.12 13.29
C GLU A 150 21.55 2.53 12.06
N ASN A 151 21.45 1.75 10.98
CA ASN A 151 22.10 2.06 9.70
C ASN A 151 21.55 3.33 9.07
N GLU A 152 20.22 3.49 9.07
CA GLU A 152 19.54 4.69 8.56
C GLU A 152 19.89 5.94 9.40
N GLN A 153 19.87 5.82 10.72
CA GLN A 153 20.22 6.93 11.63
C GLN A 153 21.70 7.36 11.48
N ALA A 154 22.57 6.43 11.11
CA ALA A 154 23.97 6.72 10.85
C ALA A 154 24.25 7.19 9.42
N ASP A 155 23.21 7.36 8.60
CA ASP A 155 23.30 7.74 7.17
C ASP A 155 24.28 6.88 6.38
N LYS A 156 24.31 5.57 6.68
CA LYS A 156 25.14 4.60 5.98
C LYS A 156 24.39 4.05 4.76
N ASP A 157 25.15 3.65 3.74
CA ASP A 157 24.57 2.98 2.58
C ASP A 157 23.97 1.61 2.95
N SER A 158 23.20 1.04 2.01
CA SER A 158 22.49 -0.23 2.21
C SER A 158 23.35 -1.48 2.04
N THR A 159 24.61 -1.35 1.62
CA THR A 159 25.47 -2.48 1.20
C THR A 159 25.63 -3.52 2.31
N GLN A 160 25.91 -3.10 3.53
CA GLN A 160 26.12 -4.02 4.66
C GLN A 160 24.83 -4.75 5.05
N ILE A 161 23.69 -4.07 5.03
CA ILE A 161 22.38 -4.67 5.35
C ILE A 161 21.97 -5.67 4.28
N ILE A 162 22.15 -5.34 2.99
CA ILE A 162 21.89 -6.27 1.88
C ILE A 162 22.80 -7.50 1.97
N ALA A 163 24.08 -7.32 2.18
CA ALA A 163 25.02 -8.43 2.33
C ALA A 163 24.67 -9.36 3.50
N LEU A 164 24.12 -8.81 4.58
CA LEU A 164 23.63 -9.60 5.72
C LEU A 164 22.41 -10.41 5.34
N PHE A 165 21.40 -9.79 4.69
CA PHE A 165 20.24 -10.52 4.18
C PHE A 165 20.65 -11.64 3.22
N ASP A 166 21.54 -11.36 2.27
CA ASP A 166 22.02 -12.36 1.30
C ASP A 166 22.67 -13.56 1.99
N ARG A 167 23.42 -13.35 3.09
CA ARG A 167 23.97 -14.46 3.87
C ARG A 167 22.90 -15.30 4.54
N ILE A 168 21.90 -14.67 5.12
CA ILE A 168 20.79 -15.36 5.79
C ILE A 168 19.95 -16.12 4.76
N MET A 169 19.66 -15.49 3.62
CA MET A 169 18.87 -16.08 2.53
C MET A 169 19.55 -17.24 1.80
N LYS A 170 20.88 -17.43 1.97
CA LYS A 170 21.56 -18.65 1.52
C LYS A 170 21.16 -19.91 2.30
N GLN A 171 20.63 -19.73 3.51
CA GLN A 171 20.03 -20.81 4.26
C GLN A 171 18.61 -21.04 3.75
N GLU A 172 18.16 -22.29 3.78
CA GLU A 172 16.77 -22.64 3.50
C GLU A 172 15.87 -21.91 4.51
N GLN A 173 14.89 -21.20 3.99
CA GLN A 173 13.88 -20.50 4.78
C GLN A 173 12.61 -21.35 4.82
N ASP A 174 12.07 -21.56 6.00
CA ASP A 174 10.79 -22.25 6.26
C ASP A 174 9.73 -21.32 6.84
N ASP A 175 10.05 -20.05 7.02
CA ASP A 175 9.20 -19.00 7.54
C ASP A 175 9.27 -17.74 6.65
N PRO A 176 8.14 -17.08 6.32
CA PRO A 176 8.11 -15.96 5.40
C PRO A 176 8.61 -14.62 5.99
N GLN A 177 8.82 -14.51 7.29
CA GLN A 177 9.08 -13.23 7.96
C GLN A 177 10.39 -12.57 7.52
N ILE A 178 11.48 -13.35 7.45
CA ILE A 178 12.79 -12.82 7.03
C ILE A 178 12.79 -12.44 5.55
N PRO A 179 12.34 -13.31 4.62
CA PRO A 179 12.15 -12.92 3.22
C PRO A 179 11.26 -11.70 3.05
N MET A 180 10.18 -11.60 3.82
CA MET A 180 9.27 -10.44 3.76
C MET A 180 9.95 -9.15 4.19
N LEU A 181 10.72 -9.18 5.28
CA LEU A 181 11.50 -8.02 5.73
C LEU A 181 12.54 -7.61 4.68
N TYR A 182 13.22 -8.59 4.07
CA TYR A 182 14.20 -8.33 3.03
C TYR A 182 13.55 -7.67 1.80
N ALA A 183 12.44 -8.22 1.32
CA ALA A 183 11.72 -7.64 0.18
C ALA A 183 11.26 -6.20 0.45
N GLN A 184 10.73 -5.94 1.65
CA GLN A 184 10.34 -4.59 2.07
C GLN A 184 11.55 -3.63 2.09
N TYR A 185 12.69 -4.09 2.59
CA TYR A 185 13.92 -3.30 2.59
C TYR A 185 14.41 -2.98 1.18
N LEU A 186 14.44 -3.96 0.27
CA LEU A 186 14.80 -3.76 -1.14
C LEU A 186 13.88 -2.74 -1.81
N LEU A 187 12.57 -2.86 -1.62
CA LEU A 187 11.60 -1.89 -2.16
C LEU A 187 11.82 -0.47 -1.61
N SER A 188 12.14 -0.33 -0.32
CA SER A 188 12.46 0.97 0.29
C SER A 188 13.71 1.63 -0.31
N LYS A 189 14.60 0.83 -0.91
CA LYS A 189 15.82 1.27 -1.60
C LYS A 189 15.64 1.38 -3.13
N ASN A 190 14.40 1.30 -3.62
CA ASN A 190 14.07 1.30 -5.07
C ASN A 190 14.71 0.14 -5.86
N MET A 191 15.00 -0.98 -5.19
CA MET A 191 15.56 -2.20 -5.79
C MET A 191 14.42 -3.18 -6.13
N GLU A 192 13.55 -2.76 -7.03
CA GLU A 192 12.35 -3.54 -7.37
C GLU A 192 12.67 -4.87 -8.05
N ALA A 193 13.64 -4.89 -8.94
CA ALA A 193 14.01 -6.11 -9.68
C ALA A 193 14.50 -7.20 -8.74
N GLU A 194 15.28 -6.83 -7.74
CA GLU A 194 15.82 -7.73 -6.73
C GLU A 194 14.76 -8.17 -5.73
N SER A 195 13.74 -7.36 -5.49
CA SER A 195 12.65 -7.69 -4.56
C SER A 195 11.72 -8.78 -5.08
N VAL A 196 11.52 -8.88 -6.40
CA VAL A 196 10.55 -9.81 -7.03
C VAL A 196 10.83 -11.27 -6.65
N PRO A 197 12.03 -11.85 -6.83
CA PRO A 197 12.27 -13.25 -6.46
C PRO A 197 12.15 -13.50 -4.95
N VAL A 198 12.43 -12.50 -4.12
CA VAL A 198 12.26 -12.61 -2.66
C VAL A 198 10.78 -12.62 -2.29
N LEU A 199 9.97 -11.78 -2.93
CA LEU A 199 8.50 -11.77 -2.74
C LEU A 199 7.85 -13.06 -3.26
N GLU A 200 8.32 -13.61 -4.38
CA GLU A 200 7.86 -14.91 -4.88
C GLU A 200 8.14 -16.00 -3.83
N GLN A 201 9.31 -16.01 -3.19
CA GLN A 201 9.61 -16.93 -2.10
C GLN A 201 8.69 -16.73 -0.88
N VAL A 202 8.34 -15.49 -0.52
CA VAL A 202 7.35 -15.22 0.55
C VAL A 202 6.02 -15.89 0.23
N VAL A 203 5.54 -15.75 -1.02
CA VAL A 203 4.26 -16.32 -1.47
C VAL A 203 4.32 -17.84 -1.55
N ASP A 204 5.46 -18.43 -1.87
CA ASP A 204 5.66 -19.89 -1.86
C ASP A 204 5.60 -20.44 -0.43
N LEU A 205 6.18 -19.74 0.55
CA LEU A 205 6.14 -20.11 1.97
C LEU A 205 4.78 -19.86 2.61
N ASP A 206 4.10 -18.78 2.23
CA ASP A 206 2.78 -18.42 2.71
C ASP A 206 1.89 -17.98 1.54
N PRO A 207 1.18 -18.92 0.89
CA PRO A 207 0.27 -18.62 -0.23
C PRO A 207 -0.84 -17.63 0.11
N THR A 208 -1.18 -17.47 1.39
CA THR A 208 -2.22 -16.54 1.85
C THR A 208 -1.70 -15.13 2.12
N ASN A 209 -0.40 -14.88 1.93
CA ASN A 209 0.22 -13.59 2.18
C ASN A 209 -0.21 -12.53 1.16
N LYS A 210 -1.34 -11.90 1.46
CA LYS A 210 -1.91 -10.83 0.63
C LYS A 210 -0.94 -9.67 0.42
N ALA A 211 -0.19 -9.29 1.46
CA ALA A 211 0.74 -8.16 1.37
C ALA A 211 1.86 -8.41 0.36
N ALA A 212 2.48 -9.58 0.39
CA ALA A 212 3.52 -9.95 -0.56
C ALA A 212 2.99 -10.00 -2.00
N ARG A 213 1.80 -10.59 -2.21
CA ARG A 213 1.16 -10.61 -3.53
C ARG A 213 0.85 -9.21 -4.04
N MET A 214 0.34 -8.32 -3.18
CA MET A 214 0.08 -6.94 -3.57
C MET A 214 1.34 -6.15 -3.91
N MET A 215 2.47 -6.44 -3.25
CA MET A 215 3.76 -5.86 -3.62
C MET A 215 4.22 -6.35 -5.01
N LEU A 216 4.07 -7.65 -5.31
CA LEU A 216 4.33 -8.20 -6.65
C LEU A 216 3.44 -7.57 -7.71
N VAL A 217 2.15 -7.44 -7.45
CA VAL A 217 1.21 -6.74 -8.35
C VAL A 217 1.65 -5.28 -8.56
N GLY A 218 2.02 -4.57 -7.50
CA GLY A 218 2.49 -3.19 -7.60
C GLY A 218 3.73 -3.03 -8.49
N THR A 219 4.70 -3.95 -8.40
CA THR A 219 5.87 -3.95 -9.29
C THR A 219 5.50 -4.26 -10.75
N ALA A 220 4.57 -5.20 -10.95
CA ALA A 220 4.10 -5.57 -12.29
C ALA A 220 3.28 -4.45 -12.95
N VAL A 221 2.43 -3.76 -12.18
CA VAL A 221 1.65 -2.59 -12.67
C VAL A 221 2.57 -1.47 -13.17
N ARG A 222 3.61 -1.11 -12.38
CA ARG A 222 4.57 -0.06 -12.80
C ARG A 222 5.33 -0.40 -14.08
N LYS A 223 5.48 -1.70 -14.38
CA LYS A 223 6.15 -2.21 -15.59
C LYS A 223 5.17 -2.53 -16.71
N GLU A 224 3.87 -2.35 -16.49
CA GLU A 224 2.80 -2.76 -17.40
C GLU A 224 2.89 -4.25 -17.79
N ASP A 225 3.40 -5.08 -16.85
CA ASP A 225 3.54 -6.52 -17.05
C ASP A 225 2.25 -7.26 -16.66
N TYR A 226 1.29 -7.22 -17.58
CA TYR A 226 -0.02 -7.85 -17.36
C TYR A 226 0.05 -9.37 -17.22
N LYS A 227 1.04 -10.03 -17.82
CA LYS A 227 1.26 -11.47 -17.67
C LYS A 227 1.68 -11.81 -16.24
N GLN A 228 2.55 -11.00 -15.66
CA GLN A 228 2.95 -11.17 -14.26
C GLN A 228 1.77 -10.90 -13.32
N ILE A 229 0.92 -9.91 -13.61
CA ILE A 229 -0.31 -9.67 -12.82
C ILE A 229 -1.18 -10.92 -12.80
N ILE A 230 -1.45 -11.54 -13.96
CA ILE A 230 -2.24 -12.77 -14.05
C ILE A 230 -1.58 -13.90 -13.26
N LYS A 231 -0.28 -14.13 -13.45
CA LYS A 231 0.49 -15.18 -12.75
C LYS A 231 0.40 -15.04 -11.22
N VAL A 232 0.37 -13.83 -10.70
CA VAL A 232 0.33 -13.55 -9.25
C VAL A 232 -1.10 -13.60 -8.71
N CYS A 233 -2.07 -13.04 -9.45
CA CYS A 233 -3.43 -12.86 -8.95
C CYS A 233 -4.30 -14.12 -9.08
N GLU A 234 -4.13 -14.96 -10.12
CA GLU A 234 -4.91 -16.21 -10.25
C GLU A 234 -4.73 -17.13 -9.04
N PRO A 235 -3.49 -17.47 -8.60
CA PRO A 235 -3.32 -18.22 -7.37
C PRO A 235 -3.76 -17.43 -6.12
N GLY A 236 -3.73 -16.11 -6.20
CA GLY A 236 -4.16 -15.21 -5.10
C GLY A 236 -5.64 -15.35 -4.78
N ILE A 237 -6.51 -15.41 -5.79
CA ILE A 237 -7.96 -15.59 -5.58
C ILE A 237 -8.31 -17.02 -5.11
N GLU A 238 -7.49 -18.02 -5.42
CA GLU A 238 -7.67 -19.36 -4.88
C GLU A 238 -7.27 -19.46 -3.40
N ALA A 239 -6.18 -18.78 -3.01
CA ALA A 239 -5.69 -18.77 -1.64
C ALA A 239 -6.52 -17.85 -0.72
N THR A 240 -7.02 -16.72 -1.24
CA THR A 240 -7.78 -15.71 -0.50
C THR A 240 -8.98 -15.22 -1.33
N PRO A 241 -10.07 -16.02 -1.43
CA PRO A 241 -11.19 -15.73 -2.32
C PRO A 241 -11.96 -14.43 -2.02
N ASP A 242 -11.86 -13.92 -0.83
CA ASP A 242 -12.48 -12.66 -0.37
C ASP A 242 -11.61 -11.40 -0.64
N ALA A 243 -10.39 -11.59 -1.16
CA ALA A 243 -9.50 -10.48 -1.51
C ALA A 243 -9.85 -9.89 -2.88
N LEU A 244 -10.86 -9.02 -2.90
CA LEU A 244 -11.43 -8.43 -4.13
C LEU A 244 -10.41 -7.68 -4.99
N GLU A 245 -9.31 -7.23 -4.40
CA GLU A 245 -8.23 -6.54 -5.11
C GLU A 245 -7.60 -7.41 -6.20
N PHE A 246 -7.44 -8.71 -5.97
CA PHE A 246 -6.87 -9.60 -6.98
C PHE A 246 -7.79 -9.77 -8.18
N TYR A 247 -9.11 -9.84 -7.97
CA TYR A 247 -10.09 -9.86 -9.06
C TYR A 247 -10.05 -8.58 -9.89
N TYR A 248 -9.89 -7.43 -9.23
CA TYR A 248 -9.80 -6.13 -9.91
C TYR A 248 -8.57 -6.05 -10.83
N TYR A 249 -7.40 -6.43 -10.33
CA TYR A 249 -6.18 -6.45 -11.16
C TYR A 249 -6.24 -7.50 -12.26
N LEU A 250 -6.89 -8.65 -12.03
CA LEU A 250 -7.14 -9.64 -13.09
C LEU A 250 -8.06 -9.07 -14.18
N ALA A 251 -9.12 -8.36 -13.81
CA ALA A 251 -10.01 -7.73 -14.78
C ALA A 251 -9.24 -6.74 -15.66
N ILE A 252 -8.39 -5.91 -15.08
CA ILE A 252 -7.51 -4.98 -15.83
C ILE A 252 -6.57 -5.76 -16.76
N ALA A 253 -5.89 -6.78 -16.23
CA ALA A 253 -4.92 -7.56 -17.01
C ALA A 253 -5.58 -8.32 -18.19
N TYR A 254 -6.74 -8.93 -17.98
CA TYR A 254 -7.49 -9.57 -19.03
C TYR A 254 -8.03 -8.58 -20.07
N ASN A 255 -8.43 -7.37 -19.64
CA ASN A 255 -8.85 -6.34 -20.57
C ASN A 255 -7.70 -5.89 -21.48
N GLN A 256 -6.50 -5.69 -20.92
CA GLN A 256 -5.31 -5.37 -21.70
C GLN A 256 -4.85 -6.54 -22.62
N ALA A 257 -5.17 -7.76 -22.24
CA ALA A 257 -4.93 -8.94 -23.07
C ALA A 257 -6.04 -9.18 -24.12
N GLU A 258 -6.98 -8.24 -24.26
CA GLU A 258 -8.12 -8.34 -25.20
C GLU A 258 -8.98 -9.61 -25.00
N GLN A 259 -9.20 -9.98 -23.72
CA GLN A 259 -9.97 -11.17 -23.32
C GLN A 259 -11.30 -10.78 -22.64
N PRO A 260 -12.28 -10.23 -23.36
CA PRO A 260 -13.51 -9.69 -22.76
C PRO A 260 -14.34 -10.74 -21.98
N ASP A 261 -14.36 -11.98 -22.42
CA ASP A 261 -15.07 -13.05 -21.71
C ASP A 261 -14.41 -13.37 -20.36
N SER A 262 -13.08 -13.31 -20.28
CA SER A 262 -12.34 -13.47 -19.04
C SER A 262 -12.60 -12.32 -18.08
N VAL A 263 -12.70 -11.07 -18.58
CA VAL A 263 -13.08 -9.89 -17.77
C VAL A 263 -14.46 -10.08 -17.17
N VAL A 264 -15.46 -10.47 -17.99
CA VAL A 264 -16.82 -10.73 -17.50
C VAL A 264 -16.85 -11.83 -16.45
N SER A 265 -16.14 -12.94 -16.70
CA SER A 265 -16.09 -14.07 -15.78
C SER A 265 -15.49 -13.68 -14.44
N ILE A 266 -14.35 -12.96 -14.45
CA ILE A 266 -13.66 -12.59 -13.20
C ILE A 266 -14.45 -11.56 -12.39
N CYS A 267 -15.11 -10.59 -13.04
CA CYS A 267 -15.96 -9.63 -12.36
C CYS A 267 -17.18 -10.31 -11.70
N LYS A 268 -17.80 -11.27 -12.36
CA LYS A 268 -18.92 -12.07 -11.78
C LYS A 268 -18.44 -12.86 -10.56
N ARG A 269 -17.29 -13.54 -10.67
CA ARG A 269 -16.71 -14.25 -9.53
C ARG A 269 -16.40 -13.30 -8.36
N ALA A 270 -15.88 -12.12 -8.62
CA ALA A 270 -15.65 -11.11 -7.57
C ALA A 270 -16.95 -10.76 -6.84
N LEU A 271 -18.05 -10.54 -7.58
CA LEU A 271 -19.34 -10.20 -7.01
C LEU A 271 -19.95 -11.34 -6.17
N GLU A 272 -19.66 -12.60 -6.49
CA GLU A 272 -20.05 -13.77 -5.67
C GLU A 272 -19.34 -13.81 -4.31
N HIS A 273 -18.17 -13.21 -4.21
CA HIS A 273 -17.36 -13.15 -2.97
C HIS A 273 -17.54 -11.83 -2.19
N THR A 274 -18.43 -10.94 -2.62
CA THR A 274 -18.75 -9.72 -1.87
C THR A 274 -19.57 -10.04 -0.62
N THR A 275 -19.34 -9.28 0.44
CA THR A 275 -20.05 -9.37 1.71
C THR A 275 -20.65 -8.02 2.07
N ALA A 276 -21.43 -7.96 3.17
CA ALA A 276 -21.96 -6.69 3.68
C ALA A 276 -20.85 -5.69 4.08
N ASP A 277 -19.65 -6.20 4.40
CA ASP A 277 -18.49 -5.38 4.78
C ASP A 277 -17.62 -4.96 3.59
N SER A 278 -17.94 -5.45 2.38
CA SER A 278 -17.23 -5.05 1.17
C SER A 278 -17.43 -3.58 0.87
N LYS A 279 -16.35 -2.90 0.47
CA LYS A 279 -16.40 -1.47 0.10
C LYS A 279 -17.32 -1.29 -1.10
N LYS A 280 -18.34 -0.46 -0.93
CA LYS A 280 -19.36 -0.21 -1.96
C LYS A 280 -18.77 0.35 -3.25
N GLU A 281 -17.72 1.15 -3.15
CA GLU A 281 -16.98 1.69 -4.29
C GLU A 281 -16.39 0.56 -5.14
N VAL A 282 -15.76 -0.43 -4.52
CA VAL A 282 -15.16 -1.58 -5.21
C VAL A 282 -16.23 -2.43 -5.90
N VAL A 283 -17.37 -2.66 -5.23
CA VAL A 283 -18.50 -3.39 -5.83
C VAL A 283 -19.05 -2.62 -7.03
N SER A 284 -19.17 -1.31 -6.91
CA SER A 284 -19.58 -0.41 -8.00
C SER A 284 -18.65 -0.51 -9.21
N ASP A 285 -17.33 -0.57 -8.98
CA ASP A 285 -16.34 -0.67 -10.05
C ASP A 285 -16.46 -1.98 -10.83
N PHE A 286 -16.71 -3.12 -10.18
CA PHE A 286 -16.97 -4.38 -10.88
C PHE A 286 -18.23 -4.31 -11.76
N TYR A 287 -19.32 -3.70 -11.27
CA TYR A 287 -20.50 -3.50 -12.09
C TYR A 287 -20.26 -2.52 -13.25
N SER A 288 -19.44 -1.48 -13.05
CA SER A 288 -19.06 -0.55 -14.14
C SER A 288 -18.28 -1.27 -15.23
N ILE A 289 -17.28 -2.08 -14.86
CA ILE A 289 -16.49 -2.89 -15.79
C ILE A 289 -17.39 -3.87 -16.56
N LEU A 290 -18.35 -4.52 -15.88
CA LEU A 290 -19.34 -5.38 -16.55
C LEU A 290 -20.17 -4.61 -17.55
N GLY A 291 -20.59 -3.38 -17.21
CA GLY A 291 -21.32 -2.48 -18.11
C GLY A 291 -20.54 -2.20 -19.39
N ASP A 292 -19.25 -1.85 -19.26
CA ASP A 292 -18.37 -1.58 -20.40
C ASP A 292 -18.19 -2.85 -21.28
N MET A 293 -17.99 -4.02 -20.67
CA MET A 293 -17.81 -5.28 -21.39
C MET A 293 -19.09 -5.70 -22.13
N TYR A 294 -20.24 -5.64 -21.49
CA TYR A 294 -21.53 -5.95 -22.12
C TYR A 294 -21.85 -4.99 -23.25
N HIS A 295 -21.53 -3.71 -23.09
CA HIS A 295 -21.69 -2.75 -24.19
C HIS A 295 -20.80 -3.11 -25.38
N THR A 296 -19.52 -3.42 -25.15
CA THR A 296 -18.58 -3.87 -26.20
C THR A 296 -19.07 -5.13 -26.91
N GLN A 297 -19.73 -6.04 -26.18
CA GLN A 297 -20.34 -7.26 -26.71
C GLN A 297 -21.73 -7.01 -27.33
N LYS A 298 -22.20 -5.77 -27.42
CA LYS A 298 -23.52 -5.36 -27.91
C LYS A 298 -24.71 -5.96 -27.12
N GLN A 299 -24.49 -6.27 -25.86
CA GLN A 299 -25.50 -6.73 -24.90
C GLN A 299 -26.04 -5.54 -24.12
N MET A 300 -26.81 -4.67 -24.80
CA MET A 300 -27.19 -3.36 -24.27
C MET A 300 -28.04 -3.43 -23.01
N LYS A 301 -28.96 -4.40 -22.93
CA LYS A 301 -29.82 -4.59 -21.77
C LYS A 301 -29.01 -4.92 -20.52
N GLU A 302 -28.07 -5.84 -20.66
CA GLU A 302 -27.14 -6.25 -19.60
C GLU A 302 -26.19 -5.12 -19.22
N ALA A 303 -25.70 -4.35 -20.18
CA ALA A 303 -24.85 -3.20 -19.96
C ALA A 303 -25.55 -2.15 -19.09
N TYR A 304 -26.76 -1.75 -19.43
CA TYR A 304 -27.50 -0.74 -18.67
C TYR A 304 -27.88 -1.24 -17.28
N ALA A 305 -28.28 -2.51 -17.13
CA ALA A 305 -28.54 -3.11 -15.82
C ALA A 305 -27.29 -3.12 -14.93
N ALA A 306 -26.12 -3.36 -15.51
CA ALA A 306 -24.85 -3.31 -14.78
C ALA A 306 -24.52 -1.88 -14.33
N TYR A 307 -24.66 -0.87 -15.20
CA TYR A 307 -24.44 0.52 -14.82
C TYR A 307 -25.44 1.00 -13.75
N ASP A 308 -26.72 0.63 -13.86
CA ASP A 308 -27.70 0.93 -12.83
C ASP A 308 -27.28 0.32 -11.48
N SER A 309 -26.80 -0.91 -11.47
CA SER A 309 -26.24 -1.55 -10.27
C SER A 309 -25.02 -0.82 -9.74
N ALA A 310 -24.09 -0.42 -10.61
CA ALA A 310 -22.91 0.35 -10.21
C ALA A 310 -23.31 1.63 -9.47
N LEU A 311 -24.29 2.38 -10.00
CA LEU A 311 -24.76 3.63 -9.43
C LEU A 311 -25.62 3.46 -8.16
N VAL A 312 -26.20 2.27 -7.93
CA VAL A 312 -26.84 1.92 -6.65
C VAL A 312 -25.79 1.78 -5.55
N TYR A 313 -24.65 1.13 -5.84
CA TYR A 313 -23.57 0.95 -4.86
C TYR A 313 -22.75 2.23 -4.66
N ASN A 314 -22.47 2.97 -5.73
CA ASN A 314 -21.77 4.25 -5.68
C ASN A 314 -22.38 5.25 -6.67
N PRO A 315 -23.31 6.10 -6.22
CA PRO A 315 -23.95 7.13 -7.07
C PRO A 315 -22.98 8.17 -7.64
N SER A 316 -21.75 8.22 -7.10
CA SER A 316 -20.68 9.14 -7.51
C SER A 316 -19.56 8.44 -8.30
N ASN A 317 -19.79 7.23 -8.80
CA ASN A 317 -18.83 6.56 -9.68
C ASN A 317 -18.74 7.31 -11.01
N ILE A 318 -17.72 8.17 -11.11
CA ILE A 318 -17.54 9.08 -12.25
C ILE A 318 -17.37 8.32 -13.57
N GLY A 319 -16.63 7.22 -13.56
CA GLY A 319 -16.45 6.36 -14.75
C GLY A 319 -17.78 5.78 -15.24
N ALA A 320 -18.55 5.18 -14.33
CA ALA A 320 -19.87 4.63 -14.65
C ALA A 320 -20.84 5.73 -15.15
N LEU A 321 -20.87 6.88 -14.49
CA LEU A 321 -21.70 8.01 -14.90
C LEU A 321 -21.37 8.49 -16.31
N ASN A 322 -20.07 8.65 -16.63
CA ASN A 322 -19.65 9.10 -17.94
C ASN A 322 -19.96 8.09 -19.04
N ASN A 323 -19.56 6.85 -18.85
CA ASN A 323 -19.72 5.81 -19.87
C ASN A 323 -21.20 5.52 -20.14
N TYR A 324 -22.00 5.40 -19.09
CA TYR A 324 -23.45 5.20 -19.22
C TYR A 324 -24.10 6.37 -19.96
N ALA A 325 -23.78 7.61 -19.58
CA ALA A 325 -24.32 8.81 -20.23
C ALA A 325 -23.92 8.88 -21.72
N TYR A 326 -22.65 8.59 -22.03
CA TYR A 326 -22.16 8.56 -23.40
C TYR A 326 -22.93 7.53 -24.25
N TYR A 327 -23.05 6.29 -23.79
CA TYR A 327 -23.73 5.24 -24.55
C TYR A 327 -25.22 5.51 -24.76
N LEU A 328 -25.90 6.08 -23.75
CA LEU A 328 -27.27 6.55 -23.92
C LEU A 328 -27.37 7.64 -25.00
N SER A 329 -26.41 8.56 -25.06
CA SER A 329 -26.42 9.64 -26.06
C SER A 329 -26.18 9.13 -27.48
N VAL A 330 -25.27 8.18 -27.67
CA VAL A 330 -25.01 7.54 -28.97
C VAL A 330 -26.25 6.82 -29.50
N GLU A 331 -27.02 6.18 -28.60
CA GLU A 331 -28.30 5.53 -28.96
C GLU A 331 -29.48 6.47 -28.98
N ARG A 332 -29.31 7.75 -28.66
CA ARG A 332 -30.36 8.75 -28.55
C ARG A 332 -31.50 8.34 -27.59
N ARG A 333 -31.12 7.69 -26.50
CA ARG A 333 -32.06 7.21 -25.46
C ARG A 333 -31.87 7.99 -24.18
N ASP A 334 -32.97 8.23 -23.48
CA ASP A 334 -32.99 8.83 -22.15
C ASP A 334 -32.01 10.01 -21.98
N LEU A 335 -32.01 10.93 -22.97
CA LEU A 335 -31.02 12.02 -23.06
C LEU A 335 -31.07 12.96 -21.85
N ASP A 336 -32.20 13.09 -21.16
CA ASP A 336 -32.28 13.86 -19.91
C ASP A 336 -31.53 13.18 -18.77
N LYS A 337 -31.63 11.84 -18.64
CA LYS A 337 -30.85 11.04 -17.70
C LYS A 337 -29.35 11.11 -18.04
N ALA A 338 -29.03 11.02 -19.31
CA ALA A 338 -27.63 11.14 -19.77
C ALA A 338 -27.04 12.49 -19.41
N GLU A 339 -27.79 13.59 -19.64
CA GLU A 339 -27.33 14.95 -19.30
C GLU A 339 -27.10 15.09 -17.79
N GLU A 340 -28.06 14.64 -16.97
CA GLU A 340 -27.89 14.70 -15.50
C GLU A 340 -26.63 13.96 -15.02
N MET A 341 -26.39 12.76 -15.53
CA MET A 341 -25.22 11.96 -15.17
C MET A 341 -23.91 12.63 -15.62
N SER A 342 -23.85 13.07 -16.88
CA SER A 342 -22.68 13.72 -17.45
C SER A 342 -22.39 15.08 -16.80
N TYR A 343 -23.42 15.83 -16.42
CA TYR A 343 -23.23 17.07 -15.65
C TYR A 343 -22.52 16.83 -14.31
N LYS A 344 -22.82 15.73 -13.63
CA LYS A 344 -22.12 15.35 -12.39
C LYS A 344 -20.63 15.11 -12.64
N THR A 345 -20.26 14.51 -13.77
CA THR A 345 -18.84 14.26 -14.12
C THR A 345 -18.10 15.56 -14.41
N VAL A 346 -18.69 16.46 -15.19
CA VAL A 346 -18.10 17.78 -15.47
C VAL A 346 -17.97 18.64 -14.22
N LYS A 347 -18.93 18.55 -13.30
CA LYS A 347 -18.85 19.26 -12.02
C LYS A 347 -17.75 18.71 -11.12
N ALA A 348 -17.53 17.41 -11.14
CA ALA A 348 -16.47 16.77 -10.36
C ALA A 348 -15.05 17.05 -10.92
N GLU A 349 -14.92 17.02 -12.24
CA GLU A 349 -13.66 17.25 -12.96
C GLU A 349 -13.83 18.24 -14.12
N PRO A 350 -13.87 19.54 -13.84
CA PRO A 350 -14.25 20.58 -14.82
C PRO A 350 -13.28 20.72 -16.02
N ASN A 351 -12.07 20.21 -15.90
CA ASN A 351 -11.04 20.29 -16.93
C ASN A 351 -10.75 18.94 -17.60
N ASN A 352 -11.54 17.92 -17.32
CA ASN A 352 -11.37 16.62 -17.97
C ASN A 352 -11.97 16.65 -19.37
N ALA A 353 -11.11 16.58 -20.39
CA ALA A 353 -11.51 16.69 -21.81
C ALA A 353 -12.56 15.64 -22.21
N THR A 354 -12.42 14.40 -21.74
CA THR A 354 -13.36 13.30 -22.02
C THR A 354 -14.75 13.58 -21.46
N TYR A 355 -14.84 14.11 -20.24
CA TYR A 355 -16.14 14.41 -19.60
C TYR A 355 -16.79 15.64 -20.24
N LEU A 356 -15.99 16.65 -20.59
CA LEU A 356 -16.47 17.82 -21.33
C LEU A 356 -17.00 17.44 -22.72
N ASP A 357 -16.31 16.55 -23.42
CA ASP A 357 -16.74 16.04 -24.73
C ASP A 357 -18.05 15.25 -24.63
N THR A 358 -18.15 14.32 -23.68
CA THR A 358 -19.37 13.54 -23.44
C THR A 358 -20.56 14.49 -23.17
N TYR A 359 -20.38 15.50 -22.32
CA TYR A 359 -21.43 16.45 -22.01
C TYR A 359 -21.81 17.31 -23.25
N ALA A 360 -20.82 17.78 -23.99
CA ALA A 360 -21.05 18.51 -25.24
C ALA A 360 -21.81 17.66 -26.26
N TRP A 361 -21.46 16.38 -26.40
CA TRP A 361 -22.14 15.46 -27.31
C TRP A 361 -23.61 15.21 -26.92
N ILE A 362 -23.88 15.05 -25.63
CA ILE A 362 -25.28 14.93 -25.14
C ILE A 362 -26.08 16.18 -25.45
N LEU A 363 -25.52 17.37 -25.24
CA LEU A 363 -26.16 18.64 -25.59
C LEU A 363 -26.40 18.76 -27.09
N PHE A 364 -25.43 18.26 -27.89
CA PHE A 364 -25.58 18.19 -29.36
C PHE A 364 -26.78 17.29 -29.76
N GLU A 365 -26.86 16.09 -29.21
CA GLU A 365 -27.96 15.16 -29.48
C GLU A 365 -29.34 15.72 -29.02
N LYS A 366 -29.35 16.57 -28.00
CA LYS A 366 -30.56 17.31 -27.55
C LYS A 366 -30.87 18.54 -28.42
N GLY A 367 -30.02 18.91 -29.39
CA GLY A 367 -30.17 20.08 -30.24
C GLY A 367 -29.70 21.39 -29.60
N ASN A 368 -29.07 21.36 -28.44
CA ASN A 368 -28.51 22.52 -27.73
C ASN A 368 -27.11 22.89 -28.25
N TYR A 369 -27.00 23.17 -29.56
CA TYR A 369 -25.70 23.30 -30.24
C TYR A 369 -24.87 24.47 -29.72
N ALA A 370 -25.48 25.58 -29.34
CA ALA A 370 -24.74 26.74 -28.82
C ALA A 370 -24.03 26.43 -27.49
N GLU A 371 -24.72 25.71 -26.60
CA GLU A 371 -24.17 25.30 -25.33
C GLU A 371 -23.14 24.18 -25.53
N ALA A 372 -23.43 23.21 -26.41
CA ALA A 372 -22.47 22.15 -26.80
C ALA A 372 -21.14 22.75 -27.27
N ARG A 373 -21.17 23.85 -28.03
CA ARG A 373 -19.97 24.54 -28.50
C ARG A 373 -19.09 25.05 -27.36
N ILE A 374 -19.67 25.58 -26.29
CA ILE A 374 -18.92 26.07 -25.13
C ILE A 374 -18.11 24.92 -24.48
N TYR A 375 -18.76 23.77 -24.29
CA TYR A 375 -18.14 22.61 -23.64
C TYR A 375 -17.12 21.91 -24.53
N ILE A 376 -17.37 21.80 -25.85
CA ILE A 376 -16.41 21.18 -26.75
C ILE A 376 -15.16 22.06 -26.93
N ASP A 377 -15.30 23.39 -26.96
CA ASP A 377 -14.19 24.32 -26.99
C ASP A 377 -13.32 24.20 -25.74
N ASN A 378 -13.93 23.95 -24.57
CA ASN A 378 -13.21 23.70 -23.35
C ASN A 378 -12.54 22.31 -23.36
N ALA A 379 -13.19 21.29 -23.91
CA ALA A 379 -12.57 19.97 -24.11
C ALA A 379 -11.31 20.08 -25.00
N MET A 380 -11.40 20.79 -26.11
CA MET A 380 -10.27 21.02 -27.01
C MET A 380 -9.08 21.74 -26.36
N LYS A 381 -9.34 22.64 -25.41
CA LYS A 381 -8.28 23.34 -24.64
C LYS A 381 -7.64 22.44 -23.61
N SER A 382 -8.38 21.48 -23.09
CA SER A 382 -7.96 20.56 -22.02
C SER A 382 -7.37 19.25 -22.57
N ASP A 383 -7.48 18.99 -23.89
CA ASP A 383 -7.02 17.76 -24.52
C ASP A 383 -5.56 17.88 -24.94
N ASP A 384 -4.65 17.53 -24.03
CA ASP A 384 -3.21 17.55 -24.31
C ASP A 384 -2.79 16.46 -25.32
N GLU A 385 -3.56 15.37 -25.45
CA GLU A 385 -3.26 14.22 -26.31
C GLU A 385 -3.93 14.27 -27.68
N LYS A 386 -4.84 15.19 -27.87
CA LYS A 386 -5.50 15.44 -29.16
C LYS A 386 -6.28 14.21 -29.66
N SER A 387 -7.33 13.85 -28.95
CA SER A 387 -8.27 12.79 -29.35
C SER A 387 -8.94 13.11 -30.68
N ASP A 388 -8.85 12.21 -31.66
CA ASP A 388 -9.52 12.31 -32.94
C ASP A 388 -11.03 12.36 -32.83
N VAL A 389 -11.60 11.66 -31.82
CA VAL A 389 -13.03 11.67 -31.52
C VAL A 389 -13.49 13.05 -31.05
N ILE A 390 -12.78 13.69 -30.12
CA ILE A 390 -13.10 15.05 -29.64
C ILE A 390 -13.00 16.04 -30.79
N VAL A 391 -11.99 15.91 -31.64
CA VAL A 391 -11.81 16.79 -32.82
C VAL A 391 -12.94 16.60 -33.83
N GLU A 392 -13.42 15.37 -34.07
CA GLU A 392 -14.56 15.12 -34.96
C GLU A 392 -15.85 15.69 -34.38
N HIS A 393 -16.16 15.45 -33.08
CA HIS A 393 -17.31 16.05 -32.39
C HIS A 393 -17.26 17.58 -32.45
N CYS A 394 -16.08 18.17 -32.30
CA CYS A 394 -15.89 19.62 -32.47
C CYS A 394 -16.33 20.09 -33.86
N GLY A 395 -15.92 19.37 -34.91
CA GLY A 395 -16.37 19.65 -36.29
C GLY A 395 -17.89 19.56 -36.47
N ASP A 396 -18.52 18.52 -35.90
CA ASP A 396 -19.97 18.32 -35.97
C ASP A 396 -20.73 19.45 -35.25
N ILE A 397 -20.27 19.88 -34.11
CA ILE A 397 -20.89 20.97 -33.32
C ILE A 397 -20.67 22.32 -34.05
N TYR A 398 -19.49 22.56 -34.60
CA TYR A 398 -19.21 23.79 -35.40
C TYR A 398 -20.12 23.89 -36.62
N TYR A 399 -20.34 22.76 -37.30
CA TYR A 399 -21.28 22.75 -38.45
C TYR A 399 -22.69 23.13 -38.00
N MET A 400 -23.19 22.55 -36.93
CA MET A 400 -24.56 22.83 -36.45
C MET A 400 -24.73 24.25 -35.89
N THR A 401 -23.63 24.92 -35.53
CA THR A 401 -23.63 26.32 -35.13
C THR A 401 -23.41 27.28 -36.30
N GLY A 402 -23.34 26.76 -37.55
CA GLY A 402 -23.23 27.56 -38.81
C GLY A 402 -21.80 27.86 -39.24
N ASP A 403 -20.79 27.37 -38.57
CA ASP A 403 -19.39 27.56 -38.92
C ASP A 403 -18.89 26.37 -39.76
N VAL A 404 -19.23 26.40 -41.04
CA VAL A 404 -18.91 25.31 -41.97
C VAL A 404 -17.39 25.22 -42.26
N ASP A 405 -16.68 26.35 -42.33
CA ASP A 405 -15.25 26.38 -42.58
C ASP A 405 -14.47 25.81 -41.37
N GLY A 406 -14.86 26.19 -40.15
CA GLY A 406 -14.36 25.61 -38.90
C GLY A 406 -14.60 24.11 -38.84
N ALA A 407 -15.81 23.67 -39.17
CA ALA A 407 -16.18 22.23 -39.19
C ALA A 407 -15.27 21.45 -40.16
N LEU A 408 -15.08 21.95 -41.39
CA LEU A 408 -14.20 21.32 -42.37
C LEU A 408 -12.75 21.21 -41.86
N SER A 409 -12.27 22.23 -41.19
CA SER A 409 -10.91 22.24 -40.63
C SER A 409 -10.76 21.13 -39.57
N TYR A 410 -11.71 20.99 -38.63
CA TYR A 410 -11.68 19.95 -37.59
C TYR A 410 -11.88 18.54 -38.17
N TRP A 411 -12.78 18.34 -39.11
CA TRP A 411 -12.95 17.04 -39.78
C TRP A 411 -11.70 16.57 -40.50
N LYS A 412 -11.02 17.48 -41.24
CA LYS A 412 -9.74 17.19 -41.90
C LYS A 412 -8.67 16.82 -40.86
N LYS A 413 -8.61 17.59 -39.77
CA LYS A 413 -7.67 17.30 -38.69
C LYS A 413 -7.93 15.92 -38.03
N ALA A 414 -9.18 15.58 -37.77
CA ALA A 414 -9.53 14.24 -37.23
C ALA A 414 -9.10 13.12 -38.21
N LEU A 415 -9.28 13.33 -39.53
CA LEU A 415 -8.84 12.37 -40.53
C LEU A 415 -7.31 12.21 -40.57
N GLU A 416 -6.57 13.32 -40.46
CA GLU A 416 -5.09 13.34 -40.39
C GLU A 416 -4.58 12.64 -39.12
N MET A 417 -5.35 12.68 -38.03
CA MET A 417 -5.05 11.99 -36.80
C MET A 417 -5.33 10.47 -36.87
N GLY A 418 -5.95 9.99 -37.95
CA GLY A 418 -6.21 8.57 -38.16
C GLY A 418 -7.57 8.10 -37.70
N SER A 419 -8.57 9.01 -37.59
CA SER A 419 -9.95 8.63 -37.21
C SER A 419 -10.49 7.52 -38.13
N GLU A 420 -11.08 6.49 -37.52
CA GLU A 420 -11.72 5.36 -38.20
C GLU A 420 -13.24 5.58 -38.42
N SER A 421 -13.74 6.80 -38.19
CA SER A 421 -15.14 7.14 -38.39
C SER A 421 -15.58 6.90 -39.84
N LYS A 422 -16.68 6.15 -39.97
CA LYS A 422 -17.22 5.75 -41.28
C LYS A 422 -17.79 6.93 -42.07
N THR A 423 -18.24 7.96 -41.37
CA THR A 423 -18.92 9.13 -41.99
C THR A 423 -17.97 10.29 -42.25
N LEU A 424 -16.79 10.31 -41.63
CA LEU A 424 -15.87 11.46 -41.66
C LEU A 424 -15.46 11.91 -43.08
N LYS A 425 -15.09 10.97 -43.95
CA LYS A 425 -14.73 11.27 -45.36
C LYS A 425 -15.90 11.88 -46.11
N GLN A 426 -17.13 11.36 -45.89
CA GLN A 426 -18.33 11.91 -46.53
C GLN A 426 -18.70 13.30 -45.98
N LYS A 427 -18.47 13.55 -44.68
CA LYS A 427 -18.67 14.87 -44.07
C LYS A 427 -17.79 15.92 -44.78
N ILE A 428 -16.52 15.56 -45.05
CA ILE A 428 -15.53 16.43 -45.72
C ILE A 428 -15.93 16.65 -47.18
N GLU A 429 -16.25 15.59 -47.93
CA GLU A 429 -16.60 15.66 -49.33
C GLU A 429 -17.86 16.46 -49.59
N LYS A 430 -18.90 16.19 -48.78
CA LYS A 430 -20.21 16.85 -48.93
C LYS A 430 -20.30 18.18 -48.19
N LYS A 431 -19.27 18.54 -47.42
CA LYS A 431 -19.22 19.73 -46.57
C LYS A 431 -20.47 19.83 -45.69
N LYS A 432 -20.93 18.69 -45.14
CA LYS A 432 -22.19 18.57 -44.40
C LYS A 432 -22.05 17.55 -43.28
N TYR A 433 -22.66 17.82 -42.13
CA TYR A 433 -22.83 16.82 -41.06
C TYR A 433 -23.62 15.61 -41.58
N ILE A 434 -23.13 14.44 -41.28
CA ILE A 434 -23.74 13.16 -41.58
C ILE A 434 -23.72 12.36 -40.28
N ALA A 435 -24.90 12.00 -39.75
CA ALA A 435 -25.05 11.17 -38.58
C ALA A 435 -24.51 9.75 -38.85
N GLU A 436 -23.89 9.14 -37.86
CA GLU A 436 -23.51 7.74 -37.88
C GLU A 436 -24.72 6.78 -37.78
#